data_3730daf352cd6597dd2635f24c1dc30d
#
_entry.id   3730daf352cd6597dd2635f24c1dc30d
#
_cell.length_a   1.000
_cell.length_b   1.000
_cell.length_c   1.000
_cell.angle_alpha   90.00
_cell.angle_beta   90.00
_cell.angle_gamma   90.00
#
_symmetry.space_group_name_H-M   'P 1'
#
loop_
_entity.id
_entity.type
_entity.pdbx_description
1 polymer ?
#
loop_
_entity_poly.entity_id
_entity_poly.type
_entity_poly.pdbx_seq_one_letter_code
_entity_poly.pdbx_strand_id
1 'polypeptide(L)'
;MVEQRNHNPRVGGSSPSPATKLAKPFSPKGLEGFFISEAKTTMIKEFINRFREFTQKNQLISPGDKIIVAISGGVDSVVLLDVLNEIKEQLKIELIAAHFNHKLRGAESDEDEEFVRRYCSNLGIECYVRGEDTREYCKSKKISIQEGARELRYNFFETLRLLKGFDKIATAHNANDNAETVLLNLFRGSGVNGLAGIQVKRGSIIRPLLFATRDEIERYAEAKGLSFRIDSSNLKTSYRRNYIRLKILPMISENINPGIIETLNRTAQIFSELSNFIKHEVSKIVKFIAIEENPDKVLVDIQKLKNYLYFIQESVILSIVETYFNERVDYARVLSVLNLIDSTPGNSVMLTGDLFVYRDRTHLVFLKKPEFAKEEVFVYIHPGEKYETENFIFMSKFVDRDEVQFHRDSQVEYIDADLIGDEFILRNWQPGDWFIPLGMKGRKKVSDFLIDLKIPIYEKGKILVLESEGKIVWVCGLRLDDRFKITDSTKKILKIEFHPKQKTQT
;
A
#
# COMPACT_ATOMS: atom_id res chain seq x y z
N MET A 1 -31.54 60.32 -19.84
CA MET A 1 -30.88 61.24 -20.77
C MET A 1 -29.67 60.52 -21.27
N VAL A 2 -29.47 60.14 -22.48
CA VAL A 2 -29.84 60.50 -23.83
C VAL A 2 -29.77 59.23 -24.67
N GLU A 3 -30.81 58.97 -25.41
CA GLU A 3 -30.88 58.07 -26.57
C GLU A 3 -29.93 58.54 -27.69
N GLN A 4 -29.58 57.58 -28.56
CA GLN A 4 -29.63 57.66 -30.04
C GLN A 4 -29.14 56.33 -30.63
N ARG A 5 -29.98 55.49 -31.18
CA ARG A 5 -30.62 55.40 -32.51
C ARG A 5 -29.66 55.26 -33.69
N ASN A 6 -29.76 54.04 -34.24
CA ASN A 6 -29.94 53.68 -35.66
C ASN A 6 -28.97 54.23 -36.73
N HIS A 7 -28.46 53.39 -37.58
CA HIS A 7 -28.90 53.25 -38.97
C HIS A 7 -28.33 52.02 -39.71
N ASN A 8 -29.23 51.27 -40.30
CA ASN A 8 -28.97 50.24 -41.29
C ASN A 8 -29.18 50.84 -42.67
N PRO A 9 -28.39 50.62 -43.72
CA PRO A 9 -28.81 50.74 -45.08
C PRO A 9 -28.89 49.36 -45.76
N ARG A 10 -30.10 49.04 -46.24
CA ARG A 10 -30.38 48.12 -47.30
C ARG A 10 -29.71 48.59 -48.60
N VAL A 11 -29.02 47.72 -49.32
CA VAL A 11 -28.77 47.91 -50.76
C VAL A 11 -29.16 46.62 -51.51
N GLY A 12 -29.88 46.85 -52.55
CA GLY A 12 -30.70 45.97 -53.34
C GLY A 12 -29.97 44.94 -54.18
N GLY A 13 -30.75 44.01 -54.60
CA GLY A 13 -30.38 42.86 -55.42
C GLY A 13 -29.99 43.23 -56.85
N SER A 14 -29.14 42.34 -57.37
CA SER A 14 -28.98 42.11 -58.80
C SER A 14 -29.05 40.60 -59.06
N SER A 15 -29.98 40.26 -59.96
CA SER A 15 -30.23 38.92 -60.46
C SER A 15 -29.03 38.34 -61.25
N PRO A 16 -28.68 37.10 -61.15
CA PRO A 16 -27.69 36.52 -62.01
C PRO A 16 -28.29 36.05 -63.33
N SER A 17 -27.53 36.30 -64.40
CA SER A 17 -27.73 35.90 -65.77
C SER A 17 -27.51 34.37 -65.96
N PRO A 18 -28.06 33.72 -67.03
CA PRO A 18 -28.18 32.28 -67.06
C PRO A 18 -26.92 31.51 -67.51
N ALA A 19 -26.67 30.46 -66.77
CA ALA A 19 -26.08 29.17 -67.13
C ALA A 19 -25.11 29.08 -68.31
N THR A 20 -23.84 28.87 -67.94
CA THR A 20 -22.94 28.07 -68.77
C THR A 20 -22.85 26.69 -68.09
N LYS A 21 -23.31 25.64 -68.77
CA LYS A 21 -23.12 24.24 -68.35
C LYS A 21 -21.63 23.90 -68.38
N LEU A 22 -20.96 23.96 -67.23
CA LEU A 22 -19.67 23.34 -67.05
C LEU A 22 -19.85 21.83 -66.84
N ALA A 23 -19.13 21.04 -67.64
CA ALA A 23 -19.04 19.63 -67.52
C ALA A 23 -18.68 19.18 -66.09
N LYS A 24 -19.39 18.17 -65.57
CA LYS A 24 -19.02 17.52 -64.31
C LYS A 24 -17.59 17.02 -64.41
N PRO A 25 -16.71 17.36 -63.43
CA PRO A 25 -15.41 16.72 -63.42
C PRO A 25 -15.60 15.23 -63.15
N PHE A 26 -14.91 14.43 -63.93
CA PHE A 26 -14.73 12.98 -63.75
C PHE A 26 -14.17 12.78 -62.35
N SER A 27 -14.95 12.23 -61.42
CA SER A 27 -14.47 11.75 -60.13
C SER A 27 -13.92 10.34 -60.36
N PRO A 28 -12.61 10.12 -60.29
CA PRO A 28 -12.06 8.78 -60.37
C PRO A 28 -12.30 8.09 -59.02
N LYS A 29 -13.29 7.21 -58.97
CA LYS A 29 -13.56 6.32 -57.82
C LYS A 29 -12.33 5.57 -57.28
N GLY A 30 -11.21 5.57 -57.96
CA GLY A 30 -9.93 5.00 -57.53
C GLY A 30 -9.08 5.93 -56.65
N LEU A 31 -9.15 7.25 -56.84
CA LEU A 31 -8.35 8.21 -56.06
C LEU A 31 -8.88 8.41 -54.66
N GLU A 32 -10.19 8.44 -54.43
CA GLU A 32 -10.77 8.51 -53.08
C GLU A 32 -10.40 7.30 -52.22
N GLY A 33 -10.44 6.09 -52.79
CA GLY A 33 -10.00 4.86 -52.11
C GLY A 33 -8.51 4.86 -51.79
N PHE A 34 -7.66 5.45 -52.62
CA PHE A 34 -6.22 5.55 -52.43
C PHE A 34 -5.90 6.56 -51.31
N PHE A 35 -6.49 7.76 -51.30
CA PHE A 35 -6.32 8.78 -50.27
C PHE A 35 -6.85 8.31 -48.91
N ILE A 36 -7.95 7.58 -48.86
CA ILE A 36 -8.49 7.00 -47.62
C ILE A 36 -7.52 5.93 -47.07
N SER A 37 -6.90 5.12 -47.94
CA SER A 37 -5.92 4.11 -47.55
C SER A 37 -4.63 4.73 -47.03
N GLU A 38 -4.12 5.81 -47.67
CA GLU A 38 -2.94 6.53 -47.16
C GLU A 38 -3.20 7.21 -45.83
N ALA A 39 -4.34 7.89 -45.65
CA ALA A 39 -4.72 8.52 -44.41
C ALA A 39 -4.83 7.51 -43.25
N LYS A 40 -5.43 6.34 -43.48
CA LYS A 40 -5.48 5.25 -42.51
C LYS A 40 -4.10 4.74 -42.12
N THR A 41 -3.23 4.53 -43.11
CA THR A 41 -1.86 4.06 -42.87
C THR A 41 -1.04 5.06 -42.08
N THR A 42 -1.18 6.36 -42.37
CA THR A 42 -0.48 7.43 -41.65
C THR A 42 -0.93 7.50 -40.18
N MET A 43 -2.24 7.46 -39.93
CA MET A 43 -2.82 7.49 -38.59
C MET A 43 -2.37 6.27 -37.75
N ILE A 44 -2.35 5.07 -38.31
CA ILE A 44 -1.84 3.86 -37.65
C ILE A 44 -0.37 4.04 -37.26
N LYS A 45 0.47 4.56 -38.17
CA LYS A 45 1.91 4.81 -37.88
C LYS A 45 2.09 5.85 -36.78
N GLU A 46 1.33 6.95 -36.79
CA GLU A 46 1.37 7.97 -35.75
C GLU A 46 0.99 7.42 -34.39
N PHE A 47 -0.06 6.60 -34.30
CA PHE A 47 -0.49 5.97 -33.06
C PHE A 47 0.61 5.05 -32.50
N ILE A 48 1.22 4.20 -33.34
CA ILE A 48 2.32 3.31 -32.95
C ILE A 48 3.55 4.11 -32.53
N ASN A 49 3.89 5.22 -33.19
CA ASN A 49 5.01 6.07 -32.81
C ASN A 49 4.78 6.72 -31.45
N ARG A 50 3.61 7.29 -31.19
CA ARG A 50 3.23 7.84 -29.88
C ARG A 50 3.25 6.77 -28.79
N PHE A 51 2.82 5.56 -29.10
CA PHE A 51 2.92 4.42 -28.18
C PHE A 51 4.39 4.13 -27.80
N ARG A 52 5.29 4.11 -28.79
CA ARG A 52 6.74 3.90 -28.58
C ARG A 52 7.34 5.01 -27.75
N GLU A 53 7.10 6.27 -28.08
CA GLU A 53 7.57 7.42 -27.34
C GLU A 53 7.11 7.39 -25.88
N PHE A 54 5.82 7.09 -25.66
CA PHE A 54 5.26 6.99 -24.33
C PHE A 54 5.88 5.84 -23.51
N THR A 55 6.02 4.66 -24.12
CA THR A 55 6.59 3.49 -23.44
C THR A 55 8.09 3.67 -23.14
N GLN A 56 8.83 4.31 -24.04
CA GLN A 56 10.24 4.63 -23.87
C GLN A 56 10.44 5.69 -22.79
N LYS A 57 9.73 6.83 -22.87
CA LYS A 57 9.80 7.91 -21.88
C LYS A 57 9.54 7.41 -20.45
N ASN A 58 8.59 6.50 -20.30
CA ASN A 58 8.20 5.96 -18.99
C ASN A 58 8.90 4.63 -18.63
N GLN A 59 9.85 4.17 -19.45
CA GLN A 59 10.60 2.93 -19.23
C GLN A 59 9.70 1.71 -18.97
N LEU A 60 8.62 1.59 -19.77
CA LEU A 60 7.63 0.55 -19.58
C LEU A 60 8.03 -0.77 -20.23
N ILE A 61 8.65 -0.70 -21.40
CA ILE A 61 9.04 -1.87 -22.21
C ILE A 61 10.53 -1.73 -22.56
N SER A 62 11.27 -2.79 -22.31
CA SER A 62 12.67 -2.92 -22.68
C SER A 62 12.85 -4.01 -23.73
N PRO A 63 13.86 -3.94 -24.60
CA PRO A 63 14.17 -5.04 -25.50
C PRO A 63 14.39 -6.36 -24.73
N GLY A 64 13.75 -7.43 -25.22
CA GLY A 64 13.83 -8.76 -24.60
C GLY A 64 12.84 -9.02 -23.48
N ASP A 65 11.99 -8.05 -23.09
CA ASP A 65 10.97 -8.25 -22.04
C ASP A 65 9.97 -9.36 -22.43
N LYS A 66 9.54 -10.11 -21.42
CA LYS A 66 8.43 -11.06 -21.50
C LYS A 66 7.17 -10.44 -20.90
N ILE A 67 6.14 -10.22 -21.70
CA ILE A 67 4.96 -9.43 -21.33
C ILE A 67 3.68 -10.25 -21.43
N ILE A 68 2.94 -10.33 -20.31
CA ILE A 68 1.57 -10.85 -20.29
C ILE A 68 0.62 -9.71 -20.64
N VAL A 69 -0.18 -9.88 -21.69
CA VAL A 69 -1.21 -8.91 -22.07
C VAL A 69 -2.55 -9.32 -21.49
N ALA A 70 -3.07 -8.49 -20.58
CA ALA A 70 -4.40 -8.69 -20.00
C ALA A 70 -5.46 -8.35 -21.05
N ILE A 71 -6.16 -9.35 -21.59
CA ILE A 71 -7.16 -9.17 -22.63
C ILE A 71 -8.57 -9.48 -22.12
N SER A 72 -9.50 -8.52 -22.29
CA SER A 72 -10.92 -8.69 -21.95
C SER A 72 -11.83 -8.94 -23.15
N GLY A 73 -11.32 -8.77 -24.36
CA GLY A 73 -12.09 -8.77 -25.59
C GLY A 73 -12.62 -7.39 -26.01
N GLY A 74 -12.63 -6.41 -25.11
CA GLY A 74 -13.00 -5.02 -25.44
C GLY A 74 -11.92 -4.31 -26.24
N VAL A 75 -12.33 -3.23 -26.98
CA VAL A 75 -11.49 -2.52 -27.95
C VAL A 75 -10.12 -2.11 -27.38
N ASP A 76 -10.05 -1.56 -26.15
CA ASP A 76 -8.79 -1.13 -25.55
C ASP A 76 -7.79 -2.30 -25.43
N SER A 77 -8.27 -3.46 -24.96
CA SER A 77 -7.42 -4.63 -24.75
C SER A 77 -7.00 -5.30 -26.06
N VAL A 78 -7.87 -5.25 -27.06
CA VAL A 78 -7.57 -5.74 -28.42
C VAL A 78 -6.53 -4.85 -29.08
N VAL A 79 -6.68 -3.53 -29.01
CA VAL A 79 -5.69 -2.57 -29.55
C VAL A 79 -4.35 -2.68 -28.81
N LEU A 80 -4.35 -2.86 -27.49
CA LEU A 80 -3.10 -3.08 -26.75
C LEU A 80 -2.35 -4.31 -27.26
N LEU A 81 -3.06 -5.42 -27.46
CA LEU A 81 -2.45 -6.67 -27.95
C LEU A 81 -1.94 -6.50 -29.38
N ASP A 82 -2.72 -5.85 -30.26
CA ASP A 82 -2.34 -5.59 -31.65
C ASP A 82 -1.07 -4.72 -31.76
N VAL A 83 -1.03 -3.59 -31.02
CA VAL A 83 0.14 -2.69 -31.04
C VAL A 83 1.39 -3.38 -30.49
N LEU A 84 1.27 -4.15 -29.41
CA LEU A 84 2.39 -4.91 -28.85
C LEU A 84 2.87 -5.99 -29.84
N ASN A 85 1.96 -6.65 -30.54
CA ASN A 85 2.29 -7.64 -31.58
C ASN A 85 3.00 -7.00 -32.78
N GLU A 86 2.62 -5.79 -33.19
CA GLU A 86 3.28 -5.04 -34.28
C GLU A 86 4.75 -4.68 -33.95
N ILE A 87 5.06 -4.44 -32.68
CA ILE A 87 6.40 -4.02 -32.26
C ILE A 87 7.26 -5.17 -31.70
N LYS A 88 6.68 -6.38 -31.56
CA LYS A 88 7.33 -7.49 -30.85
C LYS A 88 8.67 -7.90 -31.45
N GLU A 89 8.71 -8.04 -32.80
CA GLU A 89 9.93 -8.46 -33.49
C GLU A 89 11.04 -7.42 -33.38
N GLN A 90 10.68 -6.13 -33.49
CA GLN A 90 11.65 -5.04 -33.41
C GLN A 90 12.27 -4.93 -32.03
N LEU A 91 11.48 -5.11 -30.98
CA LEU A 91 11.94 -5.05 -29.60
C LEU A 91 12.36 -6.42 -29.03
N LYS A 92 12.20 -7.49 -29.84
CA LYS A 92 12.48 -8.88 -29.42
C LYS A 92 11.75 -9.27 -28.12
N ILE A 93 10.51 -8.77 -27.93
CA ILE A 93 9.70 -9.09 -26.78
C ILE A 93 8.91 -10.38 -26.99
N GLU A 94 8.69 -11.12 -25.90
CA GLU A 94 7.84 -12.31 -25.88
C GLU A 94 6.47 -11.92 -25.34
N LEU A 95 5.39 -12.36 -26.01
CA LEU A 95 4.01 -12.05 -25.64
C LEU A 95 3.20 -13.30 -25.38
N ILE A 96 2.47 -13.30 -24.26
CA ILE A 96 1.32 -14.19 -24.05
C ILE A 96 0.11 -13.36 -23.65
N ALA A 97 -1.08 -13.87 -23.90
CA ALA A 97 -2.34 -13.26 -23.51
C ALA A 97 -2.90 -13.92 -22.24
N ALA A 98 -3.55 -13.14 -21.39
CA ALA A 98 -4.23 -13.64 -20.19
C ALA A 98 -5.65 -13.08 -20.11
N HIS A 99 -6.65 -13.95 -20.05
CA HIS A 99 -8.07 -13.61 -19.88
C HIS A 99 -8.61 -14.16 -18.57
N PHE A 100 -9.39 -13.36 -17.85
CA PHE A 100 -10.07 -13.81 -16.62
C PHE A 100 -11.59 -13.73 -16.81
N ASN A 101 -12.26 -14.89 -16.83
CA ASN A 101 -13.71 -15.00 -16.91
C ASN A 101 -14.33 -14.91 -15.51
N HIS A 102 -14.98 -13.79 -15.20
CA HIS A 102 -15.59 -13.51 -13.90
C HIS A 102 -16.89 -14.27 -13.63
N LYS A 103 -17.48 -14.93 -14.64
CA LYS A 103 -18.76 -15.64 -14.62
C LYS A 103 -19.94 -14.79 -14.08
N LEU A 104 -19.87 -13.47 -14.31
CA LEU A 104 -20.90 -12.54 -13.79
C LEU A 104 -22.12 -12.39 -14.70
N ARG A 105 -21.98 -12.72 -16.00
CA ARG A 105 -22.99 -12.51 -17.06
C ARG A 105 -23.45 -13.78 -17.76
N GLY A 106 -23.18 -14.95 -17.16
CA GLY A 106 -23.56 -16.25 -17.74
C GLY A 106 -22.96 -16.44 -19.15
N ALA A 107 -23.78 -16.78 -20.15
CA ALA A 107 -23.34 -17.08 -21.51
C ALA A 107 -22.53 -15.95 -22.19
N GLU A 108 -22.84 -14.67 -21.94
CA GLU A 108 -22.05 -13.57 -22.47
C GLU A 108 -20.58 -13.62 -22.02
N SER A 109 -20.33 -14.05 -20.76
CA SER A 109 -18.96 -14.18 -20.25
C SER A 109 -18.19 -15.31 -20.97
N ASP A 110 -18.87 -16.38 -21.32
CA ASP A 110 -18.29 -17.53 -22.03
C ASP A 110 -18.05 -17.21 -23.52
N GLU A 111 -18.94 -16.42 -24.12
CA GLU A 111 -18.76 -15.90 -25.49
C GLU A 111 -17.56 -14.95 -25.58
N ASP A 112 -17.36 -14.10 -24.57
CA ASP A 112 -16.17 -13.22 -24.50
C ASP A 112 -14.88 -14.04 -24.39
N GLU A 113 -14.88 -15.10 -23.58
CA GLU A 113 -13.75 -16.03 -23.48
C GLU A 113 -13.45 -16.70 -24.84
N GLU A 114 -14.48 -17.21 -25.51
CA GLU A 114 -14.32 -17.86 -26.80
C GLU A 114 -13.79 -16.89 -27.87
N PHE A 115 -14.31 -15.66 -27.89
CA PHE A 115 -13.80 -14.59 -28.76
C PHE A 115 -12.30 -14.34 -28.49
N VAL A 116 -11.89 -14.19 -27.24
CA VAL A 116 -10.49 -13.94 -26.89
C VAL A 116 -9.59 -15.10 -27.32
N ARG A 117 -10.00 -16.35 -27.09
CA ARG A 117 -9.25 -17.55 -27.53
C ARG A 117 -9.04 -17.56 -29.04
N ARG A 118 -10.10 -17.31 -29.81
CA ARG A 118 -10.02 -17.25 -31.26
C ARG A 118 -9.15 -16.09 -31.76
N TYR A 119 -9.30 -14.91 -31.13
CA TYR A 119 -8.51 -13.73 -31.48
C TYR A 119 -7.01 -13.96 -31.29
N CYS A 120 -6.61 -14.49 -30.14
CA CYS A 120 -5.22 -14.82 -29.85
C CYS A 120 -4.66 -15.91 -30.76
N SER A 121 -5.44 -16.95 -31.04
CA SER A 121 -5.06 -18.03 -31.99
C SER A 121 -4.78 -17.50 -33.39
N ASN A 122 -5.58 -16.57 -33.88
CA ASN A 122 -5.39 -15.93 -35.20
C ASN A 122 -4.08 -15.11 -35.26
N LEU A 123 -3.62 -14.58 -34.13
CA LEU A 123 -2.35 -13.84 -34.03
C LEU A 123 -1.14 -14.75 -33.70
N GLY A 124 -1.36 -16.05 -33.50
CA GLY A 124 -0.32 -16.97 -33.06
C GLY A 124 0.21 -16.68 -31.65
N ILE A 125 -0.62 -16.08 -30.79
CA ILE A 125 -0.27 -15.72 -29.42
C ILE A 125 -0.92 -16.72 -28.45
N GLU A 126 -0.10 -17.32 -27.57
CA GLU A 126 -0.58 -18.25 -26.56
C GLU A 126 -1.51 -17.53 -25.56
N CYS A 127 -2.69 -18.09 -25.27
CA CYS A 127 -3.71 -17.48 -24.44
C CYS A 127 -4.04 -18.36 -23.23
N TYR A 128 -3.80 -17.82 -22.03
CA TYR A 128 -4.16 -18.44 -20.76
C TYR A 128 -5.47 -17.87 -20.25
N VAL A 129 -6.39 -18.76 -19.90
CA VAL A 129 -7.71 -18.39 -19.40
C VAL A 129 -7.95 -19.03 -18.05
N ARG A 130 -8.47 -18.25 -17.10
CA ARG A 130 -8.99 -18.72 -15.82
C ARG A 130 -10.39 -18.15 -15.60
N GLY A 131 -11.31 -18.99 -15.16
CA GLY A 131 -12.66 -18.58 -14.78
C GLY A 131 -12.94 -18.90 -13.31
N GLU A 132 -13.62 -17.98 -12.59
CA GLU A 132 -14.04 -18.19 -11.20
C GLU A 132 -15.34 -17.43 -10.91
N ASP A 133 -16.22 -17.99 -10.08
CA ASP A 133 -17.44 -17.28 -9.67
C ASP A 133 -17.10 -16.14 -8.69
N THR A 134 -17.06 -14.94 -9.24
CA THR A 134 -16.73 -13.73 -8.47
C THR A 134 -17.77 -13.44 -7.39
N ARG A 135 -19.05 -13.83 -7.55
CA ARG A 135 -20.08 -13.56 -6.54
C ARG A 135 -19.86 -14.42 -5.31
N GLU A 136 -19.53 -15.69 -5.50
CA GLU A 136 -19.24 -16.62 -4.41
C GLU A 136 -17.98 -16.17 -3.65
N TYR A 137 -16.93 -15.81 -4.36
CA TYR A 137 -15.70 -15.26 -3.78
C TYR A 137 -15.98 -14.02 -2.92
N CYS A 138 -16.76 -13.06 -3.43
CA CYS A 138 -17.06 -11.83 -2.70
C CYS A 138 -17.90 -12.08 -1.45
N LYS A 139 -18.83 -13.06 -1.49
CA LYS A 139 -19.60 -13.45 -0.32
C LYS A 139 -18.71 -14.02 0.79
N SER A 140 -17.78 -14.90 0.44
CA SER A 140 -16.86 -15.52 1.41
C SER A 140 -15.96 -14.50 2.10
N LYS A 141 -15.48 -13.50 1.34
CA LYS A 141 -14.57 -12.44 1.84
C LYS A 141 -15.28 -11.19 2.37
N LYS A 142 -16.60 -11.07 2.22
CA LYS A 142 -17.40 -9.88 2.60
C LYS A 142 -16.90 -8.58 1.94
N ILE A 143 -16.52 -8.64 0.66
CA ILE A 143 -16.05 -7.51 -0.14
C ILE A 143 -17.02 -7.20 -1.29
N SER A 144 -16.86 -6.02 -1.91
CA SER A 144 -17.67 -5.64 -3.07
C SER A 144 -17.32 -6.48 -4.31
N ILE A 145 -18.29 -6.66 -5.23
CA ILE A 145 -18.06 -7.38 -6.51
C ILE A 145 -16.93 -6.74 -7.33
N GLN A 146 -16.83 -5.42 -7.34
CA GLN A 146 -15.76 -4.72 -8.07
C GLN A 146 -14.38 -5.00 -7.48
N GLU A 147 -14.28 -5.02 -6.17
CA GLU A 147 -13.05 -5.31 -5.44
C GLU A 147 -12.63 -6.76 -5.63
N GLY A 148 -13.55 -7.71 -5.43
CA GLY A 148 -13.27 -9.13 -5.62
C GLY A 148 -12.92 -9.48 -7.08
N ALA A 149 -13.63 -8.91 -8.06
CA ALA A 149 -13.29 -9.08 -9.47
C ALA A 149 -11.89 -8.57 -9.78
N ARG A 150 -11.51 -7.44 -9.19
CA ARG A 150 -10.16 -6.88 -9.34
C ARG A 150 -9.11 -7.79 -8.68
N GLU A 151 -9.36 -8.22 -7.45
CA GLU A 151 -8.44 -9.09 -6.69
C GLU A 151 -8.19 -10.41 -7.44
N LEU A 152 -9.24 -11.13 -7.82
CA LEU A 152 -9.14 -12.40 -8.56
C LEU A 152 -8.33 -12.26 -9.85
N ARG A 153 -8.65 -11.22 -10.62
CA ARG A 153 -7.98 -10.96 -11.91
C ARG A 153 -6.49 -10.67 -11.73
N TYR A 154 -6.12 -9.81 -10.79
CA TYR A 154 -4.70 -9.47 -10.59
C TYR A 154 -3.93 -10.61 -9.94
N ASN A 155 -4.54 -11.39 -9.06
CA ASN A 155 -3.93 -12.60 -8.50
C ASN A 155 -3.65 -13.63 -9.58
N PHE A 156 -4.58 -13.82 -10.52
CA PHE A 156 -4.35 -14.70 -11.65
C PHE A 156 -3.19 -14.23 -12.53
N PHE A 157 -3.16 -12.96 -12.90
CA PHE A 157 -2.09 -12.42 -13.74
C PHE A 157 -0.72 -12.52 -13.07
N GLU A 158 -0.63 -12.23 -11.78
CA GLU A 158 0.63 -12.31 -11.04
C GLU A 158 1.08 -13.76 -10.84
N THR A 159 0.17 -14.67 -10.52
CA THR A 159 0.46 -16.10 -10.44
C THR A 159 0.98 -16.62 -11.80
N LEU A 160 0.32 -16.26 -12.90
CA LEU A 160 0.76 -16.66 -14.24
C LEU A 160 2.14 -16.09 -14.56
N ARG A 161 2.38 -14.81 -14.20
CA ARG A 161 3.67 -14.14 -14.41
C ARG A 161 4.82 -14.90 -13.72
N LEU A 162 4.62 -15.24 -12.45
CA LEU A 162 5.62 -15.97 -11.66
C LEU A 162 5.86 -17.40 -12.20
N LEU A 163 4.77 -18.13 -12.51
CA LEU A 163 4.85 -19.51 -13.00
C LEU A 163 5.55 -19.63 -14.36
N LYS A 164 5.35 -18.63 -15.25
CA LYS A 164 5.92 -18.64 -16.60
C LYS A 164 7.23 -17.87 -16.71
N GLY A 165 7.69 -17.20 -15.67
CA GLY A 165 8.90 -16.39 -15.68
C GLY A 165 8.78 -15.15 -16.56
N PHE A 166 7.61 -14.48 -16.56
CA PHE A 166 7.38 -13.25 -17.29
C PHE A 166 7.74 -12.02 -16.43
N ASP A 167 8.16 -10.94 -17.09
CA ASP A 167 8.65 -9.74 -16.42
C ASP A 167 7.50 -8.79 -16.08
N LYS A 168 6.55 -8.61 -16.98
CA LYS A 168 5.54 -7.55 -16.94
C LYS A 168 4.14 -8.03 -17.28
N ILE A 169 3.14 -7.29 -16.76
CA ILE A 169 1.72 -7.46 -17.06
C ILE A 169 1.24 -6.14 -17.68
N ALA A 170 0.86 -6.14 -18.94
CA ALA A 170 0.31 -4.98 -19.64
C ALA A 170 -1.22 -4.95 -19.53
N THR A 171 -1.78 -3.83 -19.06
CA THR A 171 -3.22 -3.60 -18.96
C THR A 171 -3.64 -2.41 -19.79
N ALA A 172 -4.82 -2.46 -20.40
CA ALA A 172 -5.30 -1.52 -21.41
C ALA A 172 -6.04 -0.30 -20.81
N HIS A 173 -5.58 0.25 -19.66
CA HIS A 173 -6.11 1.51 -19.16
C HIS A 173 -5.70 2.65 -20.09
N ASN A 174 -6.64 3.53 -20.39
CA ASN A 174 -6.48 4.65 -21.33
C ASN A 174 -6.60 6.03 -20.65
N ALA A 175 -6.47 7.11 -21.41
CA ALA A 175 -6.54 8.50 -20.91
C ALA A 175 -7.91 8.82 -20.28
N ASN A 176 -9.01 8.28 -20.82
CA ASN A 176 -10.35 8.50 -20.26
C ASN A 176 -10.48 7.81 -18.90
N ASP A 177 -9.97 6.58 -18.74
CA ASP A 177 -9.93 5.89 -17.44
C ASP A 177 -9.16 6.69 -16.38
N ASN A 178 -8.08 7.35 -16.80
CA ASN A 178 -7.29 8.18 -15.91
C ASN A 178 -8.09 9.44 -15.50
N ALA A 179 -8.71 10.13 -16.45
CA ALA A 179 -9.56 11.28 -16.18
C ALA A 179 -10.72 10.94 -15.23
N GLU A 180 -11.40 9.80 -15.43
CA GLU A 180 -12.42 9.29 -14.52
C GLU A 180 -11.88 9.08 -13.11
N THR A 181 -10.68 8.53 -12.99
CA THR A 181 -10.01 8.24 -11.71
C THR A 181 -9.64 9.54 -10.99
N VAL A 182 -9.12 10.53 -11.71
CA VAL A 182 -8.79 11.86 -11.15
C VAL A 182 -10.04 12.53 -10.59
N LEU A 183 -11.14 12.58 -11.35
CA LEU A 183 -12.41 13.18 -10.88
C LEU A 183 -12.98 12.40 -9.69
N LEU A 184 -12.96 11.07 -9.74
CA LEU A 184 -13.45 10.24 -8.64
C LEU A 184 -12.68 10.51 -7.34
N ASN A 185 -11.36 10.65 -7.44
CA ASN A 185 -10.50 10.94 -6.31
C ASN A 185 -10.66 12.38 -5.82
N LEU A 186 -10.83 13.35 -6.73
CA LEU A 186 -11.12 14.74 -6.39
C LEU A 186 -12.43 14.84 -5.57
N PHE A 187 -13.49 14.18 -6.00
CA PHE A 187 -14.78 14.16 -5.29
C PHE A 187 -14.74 13.44 -3.94
N ARG A 188 -13.71 12.60 -3.71
CA ARG A 188 -13.46 11.95 -2.42
C ARG A 188 -12.56 12.77 -1.50
N GLY A 189 -12.08 13.92 -1.94
CA GLY A 189 -11.13 14.73 -1.16
C GLY A 189 -9.72 14.14 -1.10
N SER A 190 -9.30 13.38 -2.10
CA SER A 190 -7.98 12.80 -2.13
C SER A 190 -6.89 13.87 -2.31
N GLY A 191 -5.78 13.74 -1.57
CA GLY A 191 -4.61 14.60 -1.70
C GLY A 191 -3.76 14.31 -2.96
N VAL A 192 -2.51 14.78 -2.95
CA VAL A 192 -1.56 14.72 -4.08
C VAL A 192 -1.49 13.34 -4.74
N ASN A 193 -1.37 12.28 -3.95
CA ASN A 193 -1.27 10.89 -4.46
C ASN A 193 -2.53 10.44 -5.21
N GLY A 194 -3.71 10.86 -4.77
CA GLY A 194 -4.97 10.51 -5.42
C GLY A 194 -5.19 11.27 -6.73
N LEU A 195 -4.79 12.56 -6.77
CA LEU A 195 -4.87 13.41 -7.96
C LEU A 195 -3.82 13.04 -9.03
N ALA A 196 -2.79 12.30 -8.68
CA ALA A 196 -1.85 11.70 -9.62
C ALA A 196 -2.49 10.66 -10.56
N GLY A 197 -3.76 10.31 -10.33
CA GLY A 197 -4.52 9.40 -11.18
C GLY A 197 -4.00 7.97 -11.20
N ILE A 198 -4.05 7.35 -12.38
CA ILE A 198 -3.58 5.97 -12.59
C ILE A 198 -2.07 5.97 -12.84
N GLN A 199 -1.32 5.28 -11.99
CA GLN A 199 0.12 5.13 -12.19
C GLN A 199 0.42 4.41 -13.51
N VAL A 200 1.34 4.94 -14.30
CA VAL A 200 1.78 4.36 -15.58
C VAL A 200 2.43 2.98 -15.36
N LYS A 201 3.17 2.83 -14.27
CA LYS A 201 3.82 1.59 -13.82
C LYS A 201 3.60 1.38 -12.32
N ARG A 202 3.28 0.15 -11.92
CA ARG A 202 3.17 -0.25 -10.52
C ARG A 202 3.65 -1.69 -10.34
N GLY A 203 4.86 -1.86 -9.79
CA GLY A 203 5.50 -3.17 -9.74
C GLY A 203 5.67 -3.75 -11.14
N SER A 204 5.18 -4.97 -11.35
CA SER A 204 5.17 -5.67 -12.64
C SER A 204 4.12 -5.15 -13.64
N ILE A 205 3.14 -4.37 -13.17
CA ILE A 205 2.00 -3.91 -13.99
C ILE A 205 2.37 -2.63 -14.73
N ILE A 206 2.18 -2.63 -16.06
CA ILE A 206 2.38 -1.48 -16.95
C ILE A 206 1.07 -1.12 -17.68
N ARG A 207 0.94 0.16 -18.07
CA ARG A 207 -0.26 0.70 -18.75
C ARG A 207 0.12 1.50 -19.98
N PRO A 208 0.47 0.80 -21.06
CA PRO A 208 1.05 1.45 -22.22
C PRO A 208 0.09 2.36 -23.00
N LEU A 209 -1.24 2.21 -22.83
CA LEU A 209 -2.26 3.02 -23.50
C LEU A 209 -2.72 4.26 -22.73
N LEU A 210 -2.14 4.59 -21.59
CA LEU A 210 -2.53 5.78 -20.81
C LEU A 210 -2.34 7.13 -21.54
N PHE A 211 -1.57 7.15 -22.64
CA PHE A 211 -1.41 8.34 -23.48
C PHE A 211 -2.58 8.58 -24.43
N ALA A 212 -3.35 7.53 -24.75
CA ALA A 212 -4.37 7.53 -25.81
C ALA A 212 -5.77 7.75 -25.23
N THR A 213 -6.56 8.59 -25.89
CA THR A 213 -7.99 8.72 -25.61
C THR A 213 -8.76 7.51 -26.16
N ARG A 214 -9.97 7.33 -25.65
CA ARG A 214 -10.88 6.26 -26.15
C ARG A 214 -11.16 6.41 -27.64
N ASP A 215 -11.41 7.63 -28.11
CA ASP A 215 -11.66 7.95 -29.52
C ASP A 215 -10.45 7.58 -30.41
N GLU A 216 -9.24 7.84 -29.96
CA GLU A 216 -8.02 7.49 -30.69
C GLU A 216 -7.86 5.97 -30.79
N ILE A 217 -8.17 5.24 -29.72
CA ILE A 217 -8.14 3.77 -29.68
C ILE A 217 -9.18 3.19 -30.63
N GLU A 218 -10.40 3.72 -30.62
CA GLU A 218 -11.47 3.26 -31.50
C GLU A 218 -11.15 3.55 -32.99
N ARG A 219 -10.62 4.73 -33.28
CA ARG A 219 -10.15 5.06 -34.66
C ARG A 219 -9.02 4.15 -35.12
N TYR A 220 -8.07 3.81 -34.22
CA TYR A 220 -7.03 2.83 -34.58
C TYR A 220 -7.62 1.45 -34.87
N ALA A 221 -8.53 0.96 -34.02
CA ALA A 221 -9.20 -0.32 -34.23
C ALA A 221 -9.96 -0.36 -35.55
N GLU A 222 -10.68 0.70 -35.90
CA GLU A 222 -11.44 0.86 -37.12
C GLU A 222 -10.53 0.89 -38.37
N ALA A 223 -9.43 1.65 -38.31
CA ALA A 223 -8.47 1.72 -39.42
C ALA A 223 -7.77 0.39 -39.71
N LYS A 224 -7.46 -0.38 -38.65
CA LYS A 224 -6.89 -1.72 -38.71
C LYS A 224 -7.93 -2.82 -39.04
N GLY A 225 -9.24 -2.50 -38.94
CA GLY A 225 -10.31 -3.48 -39.10
C GLY A 225 -10.33 -4.54 -37.98
N LEU A 226 -9.96 -4.15 -36.74
CA LEU A 226 -9.93 -5.09 -35.63
C LEU A 226 -11.34 -5.41 -35.15
N SER A 227 -11.60 -6.68 -34.91
CA SER A 227 -12.83 -7.13 -34.25
C SER A 227 -12.71 -7.08 -32.75
N PHE A 228 -13.75 -6.60 -32.04
CA PHE A 228 -13.80 -6.54 -30.60
C PHE A 228 -15.23 -6.72 -30.09
N ARG A 229 -15.38 -6.97 -28.78
CA ARG A 229 -16.68 -7.13 -28.11
C ARG A 229 -17.07 -5.84 -27.40
N ILE A 230 -18.37 -5.55 -27.35
CA ILE A 230 -18.94 -4.42 -26.61
C ILE A 230 -19.56 -4.97 -25.32
N ASP A 231 -19.05 -4.54 -24.16
CA ASP A 231 -19.55 -4.96 -22.86
C ASP A 231 -20.84 -4.20 -22.51
N SER A 232 -21.96 -4.93 -22.41
CA SER A 232 -23.29 -4.39 -22.09
C SER A 232 -23.35 -3.72 -20.70
N SER A 233 -22.46 -4.10 -19.76
CA SER A 233 -22.39 -3.53 -18.42
C SER A 233 -21.89 -2.08 -18.37
N ASN A 234 -21.20 -1.62 -19.42
CA ASN A 234 -20.67 -0.26 -19.52
C ASN A 234 -21.77 0.83 -19.59
N LEU A 235 -22.99 0.46 -19.91
CA LEU A 235 -24.14 1.38 -20.04
C LEU A 235 -24.89 1.64 -18.72
N LYS A 236 -24.58 0.90 -17.65
CA LYS A 236 -25.28 1.04 -16.35
C LYS A 236 -24.72 2.19 -15.53
N THR A 237 -25.53 3.22 -15.29
CA THR A 237 -25.16 4.42 -14.48
C THR A 237 -25.18 4.21 -12.99
N SER A 238 -25.55 3.01 -12.50
CA SER A 238 -25.57 2.70 -11.06
C SER A 238 -24.19 2.76 -10.39
N TYR A 239 -23.13 2.66 -11.13
CA TYR A 239 -21.76 2.76 -10.63
C TYR A 239 -21.24 4.20 -10.77
N ARG A 240 -20.65 4.75 -9.69
CA ARG A 240 -20.09 6.12 -9.65
C ARG A 240 -19.14 6.42 -10.82
N ARG A 241 -18.32 5.45 -11.20
CA ARG A 241 -17.38 5.59 -12.32
C ARG A 241 -18.12 5.72 -13.66
N ASN A 242 -19.13 4.90 -13.90
CA ASN A 242 -19.96 4.98 -15.10
C ASN A 242 -20.76 6.29 -15.13
N TYR A 243 -21.20 6.80 -13.98
CA TYR A 243 -21.87 8.10 -13.90
C TYR A 243 -20.95 9.25 -14.33
N ILE A 244 -19.68 9.24 -13.88
CA ILE A 244 -18.67 10.21 -14.31
C ILE A 244 -18.47 10.11 -15.84
N ARG A 245 -18.28 8.89 -16.37
CA ARG A 245 -18.08 8.62 -17.80
C ARG A 245 -19.26 9.09 -18.67
N LEU A 246 -20.47 8.75 -18.28
CA LEU A 246 -21.65 8.91 -19.14
C LEU A 246 -22.39 10.24 -18.93
N LYS A 247 -22.16 10.93 -17.82
CA LYS A 247 -22.89 12.18 -17.50
C LYS A 247 -21.96 13.35 -17.20
N ILE A 248 -20.99 13.21 -16.31
CA ILE A 248 -20.17 14.34 -15.86
C ILE A 248 -19.16 14.75 -16.93
N LEU A 249 -18.37 13.83 -17.44
CA LEU A 249 -17.35 14.16 -18.45
C LEU A 249 -17.96 14.73 -19.74
N PRO A 250 -19.03 14.14 -20.31
CA PRO A 250 -19.70 14.75 -21.48
C PRO A 250 -20.24 16.15 -21.17
N MET A 251 -20.91 16.34 -20.05
CA MET A 251 -21.44 17.66 -19.65
C MET A 251 -20.34 18.72 -19.56
N ILE A 252 -19.17 18.37 -18.98
CA ILE A 252 -18.03 19.29 -18.91
C ILE A 252 -17.45 19.52 -20.30
N SER A 253 -17.32 18.49 -21.11
CA SER A 253 -16.77 18.59 -22.46
C SER A 253 -17.63 19.50 -23.36
N GLU A 254 -18.94 19.37 -23.29
CA GLU A 254 -19.87 20.11 -24.11
C GLU A 254 -20.04 21.59 -23.69
N ASN A 255 -20.02 21.86 -22.37
CA ASN A 255 -20.42 23.15 -21.84
C ASN A 255 -19.27 24.00 -21.26
N ILE A 256 -18.12 23.39 -20.93
CA ILE A 256 -17.04 24.05 -20.20
C ILE A 256 -15.70 23.93 -20.92
N ASN A 257 -15.28 22.71 -21.24
CA ASN A 257 -13.96 22.46 -21.82
C ASN A 257 -13.97 21.20 -22.71
N PRO A 258 -14.01 21.34 -24.03
CA PRO A 258 -13.95 20.23 -24.95
C PRO A 258 -12.73 19.31 -24.79
N GLY A 259 -11.59 19.87 -24.33
CA GLY A 259 -10.34 19.15 -24.04
C GLY A 259 -10.21 18.72 -22.57
N ILE A 260 -11.33 18.41 -21.90
CA ILE A 260 -11.29 18.07 -20.45
C ILE A 260 -10.46 16.81 -20.16
N ILE A 261 -10.48 15.80 -21.06
CA ILE A 261 -9.72 14.58 -20.88
C ILE A 261 -8.23 14.88 -20.86
N GLU A 262 -7.72 15.63 -21.83
CA GLU A 262 -6.32 16.04 -21.92
C GLU A 262 -5.94 16.92 -20.75
N THR A 263 -6.81 17.83 -20.34
CA THR A 263 -6.60 18.72 -19.19
C THR A 263 -6.44 17.93 -17.89
N LEU A 264 -7.33 16.97 -17.63
CA LEU A 264 -7.24 16.11 -16.44
C LEU A 264 -5.99 15.21 -16.46
N ASN A 265 -5.62 14.69 -17.64
CA ASN A 265 -4.41 13.89 -17.78
C ASN A 265 -3.14 14.70 -17.54
N ARG A 266 -3.06 15.93 -18.06
CA ARG A 266 -1.95 16.85 -17.78
C ARG A 266 -1.87 17.20 -16.30
N THR A 267 -3.00 17.46 -15.66
CA THR A 267 -3.09 17.71 -14.21
C THR A 267 -2.59 16.48 -13.43
N ALA A 268 -3.05 15.28 -13.79
CA ALA A 268 -2.60 14.04 -13.18
C ALA A 268 -1.09 13.85 -13.32
N GLN A 269 -0.50 14.17 -14.47
CA GLN A 269 0.93 14.10 -14.68
C GLN A 269 1.70 15.02 -13.73
N ILE A 270 1.26 16.30 -13.59
CA ILE A 270 1.89 17.25 -12.67
C ILE A 270 1.84 16.72 -11.22
N PHE A 271 0.67 16.22 -10.79
CA PHE A 271 0.55 15.63 -9.45
C PHE A 271 1.37 14.36 -9.28
N SER A 272 1.56 13.56 -10.33
CA SER A 272 2.42 12.38 -10.31
C SER A 272 3.89 12.75 -10.13
N GLU A 273 4.37 13.76 -10.86
CA GLU A 273 5.73 14.29 -10.72
C GLU A 273 5.96 14.88 -9.33
N LEU A 274 5.00 15.66 -8.81
CA LEU A 274 5.03 16.21 -7.46
C LEU A 274 5.04 15.10 -6.40
N SER A 275 4.19 14.07 -6.55
CA SER A 275 4.18 12.91 -5.66
C SER A 275 5.51 12.17 -5.61
N ASN A 276 6.16 11.99 -6.78
CA ASN A 276 7.46 11.35 -6.86
C ASN A 276 8.56 12.19 -6.19
N PHE A 277 8.53 13.51 -6.39
CA PHE A 277 9.42 14.44 -5.71
C PHE A 277 9.25 14.38 -4.19
N ILE A 278 8.02 14.46 -3.70
CA ILE A 278 7.73 14.36 -2.26
C ILE A 278 8.24 13.02 -1.71
N LYS A 279 7.95 11.91 -2.36
CA LYS A 279 8.41 10.57 -1.93
C LYS A 279 9.94 10.50 -1.85
N HIS A 280 10.62 11.06 -2.85
CA HIS A 280 12.08 11.09 -2.87
C HIS A 280 12.65 11.90 -1.69
N GLU A 281 12.15 13.10 -1.46
CA GLU A 281 12.61 13.94 -0.35
C GLU A 281 12.25 13.33 1.02
N VAL A 282 11.02 12.82 1.17
CA VAL A 282 10.58 12.15 2.39
C VAL A 282 11.43 10.91 2.69
N SER A 283 11.83 10.15 1.68
CA SER A 283 12.71 8.99 1.88
C SER A 283 14.07 9.34 2.48
N LYS A 284 14.64 10.51 2.10
CA LYS A 284 15.88 11.02 2.69
C LYS A 284 15.66 11.41 4.15
N ILE A 285 14.55 12.10 4.41
CA ILE A 285 14.19 12.54 5.77
C ILE A 285 14.00 11.32 6.68
N VAL A 286 13.25 10.30 6.22
CA VAL A 286 13.02 9.06 6.98
C VAL A 286 14.35 8.41 7.35
N LYS A 287 15.28 8.25 6.40
CA LYS A 287 16.63 7.70 6.68
C LYS A 287 17.42 8.50 7.70
N PHE A 288 17.15 9.79 7.85
CA PHE A 288 17.86 10.67 8.79
C PHE A 288 17.25 10.67 10.19
N ILE A 289 15.93 10.49 10.31
CA ILE A 289 15.22 10.64 11.59
C ILE A 289 14.68 9.33 12.16
N ALA A 290 14.57 8.28 11.33
CA ALA A 290 14.08 6.98 11.76
C ALA A 290 15.24 6.01 12.01
N ILE A 291 15.09 5.20 13.06
CA ILE A 291 15.98 4.11 13.43
C ILE A 291 15.14 2.83 13.44
N GLU A 292 15.47 1.90 12.55
CA GLU A 292 14.90 0.56 12.55
C GLU A 292 15.69 -0.28 13.56
N GLU A 293 15.08 -0.64 14.68
CA GLU A 293 15.72 -1.53 15.67
C GLU A 293 15.58 -3.00 15.28
N ASN A 294 14.44 -3.35 14.68
CA ASN A 294 14.14 -4.67 14.13
C ASN A 294 12.93 -4.56 13.18
N PRO A 295 12.55 -5.61 12.42
CA PRO A 295 11.44 -5.57 11.46
C PRO A 295 10.08 -5.15 12.05
N ASP A 296 9.91 -5.30 13.37
CA ASP A 296 8.66 -4.98 14.07
C ASP A 296 8.70 -3.64 14.81
N LYS A 297 9.87 -2.95 14.83
CA LYS A 297 10.06 -1.74 15.65
C LYS A 297 10.88 -0.67 14.95
N VAL A 298 10.26 0.51 14.76
CA VAL A 298 10.90 1.71 14.21
C VAL A 298 10.75 2.88 15.17
N LEU A 299 11.85 3.56 15.47
CA LEU A 299 11.90 4.77 16.29
C LEU A 299 11.99 6.00 15.41
N VAL A 300 11.25 7.05 15.72
CA VAL A 300 11.28 8.34 15.00
C VAL A 300 11.58 9.46 15.98
N ASP A 301 12.69 10.16 15.77
CA ASP A 301 13.09 11.29 16.58
C ASP A 301 12.09 12.45 16.46
N ILE A 302 11.42 12.79 17.55
CA ILE A 302 10.37 13.82 17.58
C ILE A 302 10.95 15.21 17.35
N GLN A 303 12.11 15.54 17.92
CA GLN A 303 12.69 16.87 17.78
C GLN A 303 13.11 17.13 16.34
N LYS A 304 13.70 16.13 15.68
CA LYS A 304 14.03 16.22 14.26
C LYS A 304 12.77 16.31 13.40
N LEU A 305 11.73 15.52 13.69
CA LEU A 305 10.47 15.54 12.96
C LEU A 305 9.78 16.90 13.04
N LYS A 306 9.76 17.54 14.21
CA LYS A 306 9.18 18.87 14.43
C LYS A 306 9.84 20.00 13.62
N ASN A 307 11.06 19.82 13.14
CA ASN A 307 11.74 20.82 12.31
C ASN A 307 11.18 20.89 10.87
N TYR A 308 10.35 19.96 10.47
CA TYR A 308 9.73 19.95 9.14
C TYR A 308 8.32 20.53 9.14
N LEU A 309 7.90 21.05 7.99
CA LEU A 309 6.53 21.51 7.79
C LEU A 309 5.53 20.39 8.06
N TYR A 310 4.36 20.73 8.56
CA TYR A 310 3.31 19.79 8.94
C TYR A 310 2.99 18.76 7.85
N PHE A 311 2.84 19.21 6.59
CA PHE A 311 2.64 18.32 5.44
C PHE A 311 3.77 17.29 5.25
N ILE A 312 5.02 17.67 5.55
CA ILE A 312 6.16 16.73 5.47
C ILE A 312 6.12 15.75 6.63
N GLN A 313 5.73 16.20 7.83
CA GLN A 313 5.53 15.30 8.98
C GLN A 313 4.47 14.22 8.67
N GLU A 314 3.32 14.61 8.08
CA GLU A 314 2.30 13.67 7.60
C GLU A 314 2.88 12.66 6.60
N SER A 315 3.62 13.15 5.62
CA SER A 315 4.22 12.34 4.57
C SER A 315 5.28 11.36 5.12
N VAL A 316 6.02 11.76 6.15
CA VAL A 316 6.99 10.91 6.87
C VAL A 316 6.26 9.76 7.58
N ILE A 317 5.20 10.05 8.32
CA ILE A 317 4.40 9.01 9.01
C ILE A 317 3.85 7.99 7.99
N LEU A 318 3.26 8.47 6.90
CA LEU A 318 2.77 7.59 5.82
C LEU A 318 3.89 6.73 5.22
N SER A 319 5.05 7.34 4.96
CA SER A 319 6.20 6.63 4.39
C SER A 319 6.74 5.55 5.32
N ILE A 320 6.79 5.81 6.63
CA ILE A 320 7.23 4.81 7.62
C ILE A 320 6.28 3.62 7.63
N VAL A 321 4.97 3.87 7.71
CA VAL A 321 3.95 2.81 7.74
C VAL A 321 3.99 1.97 6.45
N GLU A 322 4.13 2.60 5.29
CA GLU A 322 4.17 1.89 4.00
C GLU A 322 5.49 1.12 3.83
N THR A 323 6.64 1.74 4.18
CA THR A 323 7.96 1.18 3.87
C THR A 323 8.38 0.08 4.82
N TYR A 324 8.19 0.27 6.12
CA TYR A 324 8.68 -0.66 7.14
C TYR A 324 7.65 -1.71 7.54
N PHE A 325 6.36 -1.38 7.46
CA PHE A 325 5.30 -2.28 7.93
C PHE A 325 4.42 -2.82 6.79
N ASN A 326 4.59 -2.32 5.55
CA ASN A 326 3.77 -2.67 4.37
C ASN A 326 2.26 -2.49 4.61
N GLU A 327 1.90 -1.50 5.43
CA GLU A 327 0.54 -1.18 5.84
C GLU A 327 0.03 0.09 5.16
N ARG A 328 -1.28 0.28 5.20
CA ARG A 328 -1.94 1.50 4.73
C ARG A 328 -2.85 2.03 5.80
N VAL A 329 -2.77 3.33 6.03
CA VAL A 329 -3.61 4.03 7.01
C VAL A 329 -4.34 5.19 6.36
N ASP A 330 -5.50 5.52 6.90
CA ASP A 330 -6.26 6.69 6.50
C ASP A 330 -5.68 7.98 7.11
N TYR A 331 -6.12 9.11 6.58
CA TYR A 331 -5.65 10.42 7.01
C TYR A 331 -5.94 10.72 8.49
N ALA A 332 -7.09 10.29 9.00
CA ALA A 332 -7.47 10.51 10.40
C ALA A 332 -6.49 9.82 11.36
N ARG A 333 -6.01 8.63 11.02
CA ARG A 333 -5.01 7.91 11.80
C ARG A 333 -3.64 8.58 11.76
N VAL A 334 -3.24 9.13 10.62
CA VAL A 334 -2.00 9.94 10.52
C VAL A 334 -2.08 11.14 11.45
N LEU A 335 -3.20 11.87 11.45
CA LEU A 335 -3.43 12.99 12.37
C LEU A 335 -3.36 12.57 13.84
N SER A 336 -3.91 11.41 14.17
CA SER A 336 -3.84 10.87 15.53
C SER A 336 -2.40 10.62 15.98
N VAL A 337 -1.52 10.14 15.08
CA VAL A 337 -0.08 9.99 15.36
C VAL A 337 0.60 11.33 15.55
N LEU A 338 0.29 12.32 14.72
CA LEU A 338 0.87 13.67 14.86
C LEU A 338 0.46 14.32 16.19
N ASN A 339 -0.78 14.11 16.64
CA ASN A 339 -1.24 14.59 17.93
C ASN A 339 -0.50 13.93 19.11
N LEU A 340 0.05 12.71 18.94
CA LEU A 340 0.90 12.09 19.95
C LEU A 340 2.20 12.87 20.21
N ILE A 341 2.70 13.61 19.23
CA ILE A 341 3.95 14.36 19.33
C ILE A 341 3.92 15.32 20.54
N ASP A 342 2.78 15.96 20.78
CA ASP A 342 2.60 16.93 21.86
C ASP A 342 1.91 16.33 23.10
N SER A 343 1.61 15.04 23.08
CA SER A 343 1.03 14.33 24.22
C SER A 343 2.08 13.95 25.26
N THR A 344 1.62 13.47 26.41
CA THR A 344 2.51 12.97 27.48
C THR A 344 3.14 11.63 27.08
N PRO A 345 4.41 11.37 27.45
CA PRO A 345 5.03 10.06 27.26
C PRO A 345 4.19 8.93 27.86
N GLY A 346 4.07 7.84 27.12
CA GLY A 346 3.23 6.69 27.49
C GLY A 346 1.90 6.62 26.76
N ASN A 347 1.44 7.69 26.12
CA ASN A 347 0.27 7.65 25.25
C ASN A 347 0.54 6.84 23.99
N SER A 348 -0.51 6.25 23.43
CA SER A 348 -0.40 5.44 22.23
C SER A 348 -1.64 5.57 21.33
N VAL A 349 -1.45 5.26 20.05
CA VAL A 349 -2.50 5.17 19.03
C VAL A 349 -2.34 3.85 18.28
N MET A 350 -3.44 3.15 18.06
CA MET A 350 -3.51 1.99 17.19
C MET A 350 -3.72 2.44 15.73
N LEU A 351 -2.79 2.11 14.85
CA LEU A 351 -2.87 2.42 13.41
C LEU A 351 -3.64 1.37 12.62
N THR A 352 -3.31 0.10 12.86
CA THR A 352 -3.99 -1.08 12.29
C THR A 352 -4.21 -2.10 13.39
N GLY A 353 -4.75 -3.28 13.09
CA GLY A 353 -5.07 -4.28 14.11
C GLY A 353 -3.89 -4.66 15.02
N ASP A 354 -2.67 -4.62 14.50
CA ASP A 354 -1.45 -5.03 15.19
C ASP A 354 -0.34 -3.96 15.22
N LEU A 355 -0.47 -2.85 14.48
CA LEU A 355 0.50 -1.76 14.46
C LEU A 355 0.09 -0.63 15.40
N PHE A 356 0.94 -0.33 16.38
CA PHE A 356 0.75 0.72 17.38
C PHE A 356 1.86 1.77 17.28
N VAL A 357 1.53 3.00 17.61
CA VAL A 357 2.52 4.07 17.80
C VAL A 357 2.45 4.56 19.25
N TYR A 358 3.58 4.52 19.93
CA TYR A 358 3.72 4.98 21.29
C TYR A 358 4.50 6.29 21.34
N ARG A 359 4.07 7.20 22.20
CA ARG A 359 4.84 8.40 22.57
C ARG A 359 5.84 8.02 23.67
N ASP A 360 7.10 7.86 23.31
CA ASP A 360 8.19 7.79 24.27
C ASP A 360 8.77 9.20 24.49
N ARG A 361 9.72 9.37 25.42
CA ARG A 361 10.25 10.69 25.82
C ARG A 361 10.78 11.52 24.67
N THR A 362 11.53 10.90 23.78
CA THR A 362 12.22 11.55 22.66
C THR A 362 11.78 11.04 21.29
N HIS A 363 11.07 9.91 21.23
CA HIS A 363 10.72 9.24 19.99
C HIS A 363 9.22 8.92 19.91
N LEU A 364 8.71 8.88 18.69
CA LEU A 364 7.54 8.07 18.34
C LEU A 364 8.03 6.66 18.04
N VAL A 365 7.46 5.67 18.70
CA VAL A 365 7.84 4.26 18.58
C VAL A 365 6.74 3.54 17.84
N PHE A 366 6.98 3.20 16.57
CA PHE A 366 6.14 2.34 15.77
C PHE A 366 6.48 0.90 16.14
N LEU A 367 5.49 0.16 16.57
CA LEU A 367 5.68 -1.20 17.06
C LEU A 367 4.55 -2.09 16.55
N LYS A 368 4.92 -3.12 15.80
CA LYS A 368 4.01 -4.20 15.46
C LYS A 368 3.89 -5.10 16.69
N LYS A 369 2.65 -5.25 17.19
CA LYS A 369 2.40 -6.07 18.37
C LYS A 369 2.65 -7.53 17.98
N PRO A 370 3.66 -8.19 18.54
CA PRO A 370 3.82 -9.61 18.31
C PRO A 370 2.59 -10.34 18.84
N GLU A 371 2.13 -11.38 18.15
CA GLU A 371 1.04 -12.26 18.61
C GLU A 371 1.25 -12.77 20.05
N PHE A 372 2.49 -12.70 20.55
CA PHE A 372 2.96 -13.14 21.87
C PHE A 372 2.96 -12.05 22.96
N ALA A 373 2.34 -10.89 22.76
CA ALA A 373 2.34 -9.83 23.78
C ALA A 373 1.46 -10.17 25.02
N LYS A 374 1.01 -11.39 25.16
CA LYS A 374 0.32 -11.94 26.32
C LYS A 374 0.81 -13.35 26.67
N GLU A 375 2.09 -13.59 26.76
CA GLU A 375 2.52 -14.65 27.65
C GLU A 375 2.31 -14.13 29.08
N GLU A 376 1.13 -14.38 29.63
CA GLU A 376 0.92 -14.26 31.05
C GLU A 376 1.76 -15.37 31.69
N VAL A 377 2.95 -15.00 32.13
CA VAL A 377 3.78 -15.90 32.93
C VAL A 377 3.17 -15.97 34.32
N PHE A 378 2.79 -17.14 34.73
CA PHE A 378 2.37 -17.45 36.08
C PHE A 378 2.79 -18.90 36.38
N VAL A 379 3.92 -19.06 37.07
CA VAL A 379 4.54 -20.37 37.26
C VAL A 379 4.99 -20.55 38.69
N TYR A 380 4.70 -21.69 39.27
CA TYR A 380 5.24 -22.12 40.55
C TYR A 380 6.60 -22.78 40.34
N ILE A 381 7.61 -22.40 41.12
CA ILE A 381 9.00 -22.88 41.03
C ILE A 381 9.52 -23.13 42.44
N HIS A 382 10.13 -24.30 42.67
CA HIS A 382 10.77 -24.56 43.97
C HIS A 382 12.19 -23.96 44.06
N PRO A 383 12.61 -23.51 45.22
CA PRO A 383 13.99 -23.07 45.42
C PRO A 383 15.00 -24.14 45.04
N GLY A 384 15.96 -23.81 44.17
CA GLY A 384 16.95 -24.71 43.63
C GLY A 384 16.65 -25.22 42.20
N GLU A 385 15.50 -24.88 41.63
CA GLU A 385 15.09 -25.27 40.29
C GLU A 385 15.47 -24.26 39.21
N LYS A 386 15.45 -24.75 37.96
CA LYS A 386 15.58 -23.97 36.73
C LYS A 386 14.24 -23.97 36.00
N TYR A 387 13.83 -22.78 35.52
CA TYR A 387 12.70 -22.63 34.61
C TYR A 387 13.16 -21.91 33.34
N GLU A 388 12.84 -22.49 32.19
CA GLU A 388 13.31 -22.00 30.90
C GLU A 388 12.16 -21.93 29.89
N THR A 389 12.07 -20.79 29.21
CA THR A 389 11.14 -20.54 28.11
C THR A 389 11.89 -20.14 26.85
N GLU A 390 11.16 -19.87 25.75
CA GLU A 390 11.76 -19.29 24.56
C GLU A 390 12.32 -17.87 24.79
N ASN A 391 11.77 -17.13 25.76
CA ASN A 391 12.06 -15.72 25.99
C ASN A 391 13.05 -15.44 27.13
N PHE A 392 13.16 -16.33 28.11
CA PHE A 392 14.05 -16.14 29.25
C PHE A 392 14.44 -17.47 29.93
N ILE A 393 15.47 -17.40 30.76
CA ILE A 393 15.88 -18.44 31.71
C ILE A 393 15.85 -17.85 33.10
N PHE A 394 15.16 -18.51 34.03
CA PHE A 394 15.25 -18.30 35.46
C PHE A 394 15.94 -19.49 36.09
N MET A 395 16.89 -19.24 37.00
CA MET A 395 17.60 -20.30 37.74
C MET A 395 17.70 -19.90 39.20
N SER A 396 17.61 -20.89 40.07
CA SER A 396 17.91 -20.72 41.50
C SER A 396 18.80 -21.88 41.99
N LYS A 397 19.74 -21.59 42.87
CA LYS A 397 20.69 -22.58 43.42
C LYS A 397 21.09 -22.17 44.85
N PHE A 398 21.02 -23.14 45.78
CA PHE A 398 21.60 -22.95 47.08
C PHE A 398 23.13 -22.88 46.99
N VAL A 399 23.72 -21.91 47.74
CA VAL A 399 25.16 -21.65 47.71
C VAL A 399 25.68 -21.43 49.15
N ASP A 400 26.95 -21.70 49.33
CA ASP A 400 27.63 -21.41 50.61
C ASP A 400 28.03 -19.91 50.67
N ARG A 401 28.25 -19.40 51.87
CA ARG A 401 28.54 -17.99 52.10
C ARG A 401 29.84 -17.51 51.43
N ASP A 402 30.79 -18.36 51.25
CA ASP A 402 32.08 -18.12 50.58
C ASP A 402 31.94 -18.08 49.04
N GLU A 403 30.84 -18.60 48.48
CA GLU A 403 30.49 -18.50 47.06
C GLU A 403 29.78 -17.18 46.72
N VAL A 404 29.36 -16.39 47.68
CA VAL A 404 28.64 -15.13 47.45
C VAL A 404 29.56 -14.09 46.85
N GLN A 405 29.25 -13.67 45.62
CA GLN A 405 29.96 -12.61 44.92
C GLN A 405 28.99 -11.49 44.57
N PHE A 406 29.13 -10.33 45.21
CA PHE A 406 28.32 -9.17 44.89
C PHE A 406 28.76 -8.54 43.57
N HIS A 407 27.98 -8.75 42.52
CA HIS A 407 28.17 -8.15 41.22
C HIS A 407 27.32 -6.89 41.08
N ARG A 408 27.74 -5.97 40.17
CA ARG A 408 26.89 -4.83 39.74
C ARG A 408 25.77 -5.25 38.78
N ASP A 409 25.74 -6.53 38.43
CA ASP A 409 24.78 -7.09 37.51
C ASP A 409 23.48 -7.46 38.23
N SER A 410 22.41 -6.72 37.92
CA SER A 410 21.08 -6.94 38.53
C SER A 410 20.41 -8.23 38.05
N GLN A 411 21.01 -8.98 37.10
CA GLN A 411 20.50 -10.25 36.61
C GLN A 411 20.82 -11.42 37.60
N VAL A 412 21.71 -11.19 38.55
CA VAL A 412 22.11 -12.15 39.55
C VAL A 412 21.98 -11.52 40.94
N GLU A 413 21.20 -12.15 41.80
CA GLU A 413 21.01 -11.71 43.18
C GLU A 413 21.18 -12.88 44.17
N TYR A 414 21.49 -12.56 45.41
CA TYR A 414 21.60 -13.53 46.51
C TYR A 414 20.60 -13.16 47.58
N ILE A 415 19.75 -14.11 47.96
CA ILE A 415 18.67 -13.88 48.92
C ILE A 415 18.81 -14.73 50.18
N ASP A 416 18.24 -14.23 51.27
CA ASP A 416 18.09 -14.97 52.52
C ASP A 416 17.00 -16.04 52.36
N ALA A 417 17.41 -17.30 52.21
CA ALA A 417 16.51 -18.40 52.01
C ALA A 417 15.82 -18.87 53.31
N ASP A 418 16.19 -18.33 54.46
CA ASP A 418 15.47 -18.57 55.72
C ASP A 418 14.14 -17.77 55.79
N LEU A 419 13.95 -16.80 54.88
CA LEU A 419 12.81 -15.89 54.83
C LEU A 419 11.82 -16.16 53.68
N ILE A 420 12.04 -17.20 52.92
CA ILE A 420 11.18 -17.62 51.80
C ILE A 420 10.39 -18.88 52.15
N GLY A 421 9.26 -19.07 51.48
CA GLY A 421 8.48 -20.31 51.51
C GLY A 421 9.04 -21.44 50.64
N ASP A 422 8.32 -22.55 50.65
CA ASP A 422 8.70 -23.74 49.88
C ASP A 422 8.53 -23.58 48.36
N GLU A 423 7.82 -22.52 47.94
CA GLU A 423 7.54 -22.21 46.51
C GLU A 423 7.70 -20.73 46.21
N PHE A 424 8.16 -20.45 45.00
CA PHE A 424 8.09 -19.14 44.38
C PHE A 424 6.97 -19.09 43.36
N ILE A 425 6.40 -17.90 43.13
CA ILE A 425 5.58 -17.58 41.98
C ILE A 425 6.37 -16.62 41.09
N LEU A 426 6.74 -17.08 39.91
CA LEU A 426 7.28 -16.23 38.85
C LEU A 426 6.12 -15.76 37.97
N ARG A 427 5.84 -14.46 37.97
CA ARG A 427 4.69 -13.88 37.26
C ARG A 427 4.96 -12.51 36.69
N ASN A 428 4.13 -12.08 35.72
CA ASN A 428 4.11 -10.68 35.34
C ASN A 428 3.70 -9.82 36.54
N TRP A 429 4.31 -8.63 36.65
CA TRP A 429 3.87 -7.67 37.66
C TRP A 429 2.44 -7.20 37.36
N GLN A 430 1.72 -6.81 38.42
CA GLN A 430 0.32 -6.36 38.33
C GLN A 430 0.15 -4.95 38.95
N PRO A 431 -0.87 -4.17 38.51
CA PRO A 431 -1.23 -2.93 39.19
C PRO A 431 -1.52 -3.18 40.66
N GLY A 432 -0.85 -2.42 41.52
CA GLY A 432 -0.94 -2.57 42.99
C GLY A 432 0.26 -3.28 43.62
N ASP A 433 1.07 -3.98 42.85
CA ASP A 433 2.31 -4.59 43.34
C ASP A 433 3.24 -3.56 43.95
N TRP A 434 3.82 -3.92 45.11
CA TRP A 434 4.79 -3.09 45.83
C TRP A 434 5.90 -3.94 46.43
N PHE A 435 7.05 -3.35 46.61
CA PHE A 435 8.21 -3.95 47.26
C PHE A 435 9.01 -2.86 48.02
N ILE A 436 10.03 -3.25 48.75
CA ILE A 436 10.98 -2.35 49.37
C ILE A 436 12.31 -2.47 48.61
N PRO A 437 12.65 -1.55 47.71
CA PRO A 437 13.88 -1.68 46.91
C PRO A 437 15.11 -1.77 47.83
N LEU A 438 16.04 -2.68 47.55
CA LEU A 438 17.27 -2.90 48.30
C LEU A 438 17.99 -1.57 48.60
N GLY A 439 18.25 -1.31 49.87
CA GLY A 439 18.84 -0.07 50.38
C GLY A 439 17.83 1.05 50.68
N MET A 440 16.54 0.84 50.49
CA MET A 440 15.48 1.78 50.85
C MET A 440 14.74 1.31 52.13
N LYS A 441 14.15 2.26 52.86
CA LYS A 441 13.36 1.96 54.09
C LYS A 441 11.84 1.94 53.85
N GLY A 442 11.39 2.40 52.67
CA GLY A 442 9.97 2.59 52.37
C GLY A 442 9.47 1.70 51.27
N ARG A 443 8.16 1.43 51.31
CA ARG A 443 7.47 0.71 50.22
C ARG A 443 7.43 1.56 48.95
N LYS A 444 7.64 0.95 47.80
CA LYS A 444 7.53 1.55 46.50
C LYS A 444 6.67 0.66 45.57
N LYS A 445 5.71 1.28 44.89
CA LYS A 445 4.95 0.53 43.87
C LYS A 445 5.88 0.09 42.74
N VAL A 446 5.70 -1.12 42.22
CA VAL A 446 6.47 -1.61 41.08
C VAL A 446 6.26 -0.69 39.85
N SER A 447 5.03 -0.20 39.63
CA SER A 447 4.73 0.78 38.57
C SER A 447 5.62 2.04 38.65
N ASP A 448 5.78 2.60 39.87
CA ASP A 448 6.55 3.83 40.08
C ASP A 448 8.06 3.56 39.95
N PHE A 449 8.52 2.40 40.43
CA PHE A 449 9.89 1.95 40.26
C PHE A 449 10.26 1.82 38.77
N LEU A 450 9.38 1.22 37.95
CA LEU A 450 9.59 1.10 36.50
C LEU A 450 9.53 2.46 35.76
N ILE A 451 8.78 3.44 36.28
CA ILE A 451 8.79 4.82 35.78
C ILE A 451 10.13 5.49 36.07
N ASP A 452 10.66 5.35 37.29
CA ASP A 452 11.95 5.94 37.68
C ASP A 452 13.12 5.35 36.90
N LEU A 453 13.07 4.06 36.59
CA LEU A 453 14.02 3.37 35.68
C LEU A 453 13.83 3.75 34.23
N LYS A 454 12.82 4.56 33.92
CA LYS A 454 12.52 5.01 32.55
C LYS A 454 12.16 3.88 31.59
N ILE A 455 11.63 2.76 32.08
CA ILE A 455 11.21 1.65 31.23
C ILE A 455 10.01 2.08 30.38
N PRO A 456 10.09 1.90 29.05
CA PRO A 456 9.00 2.24 28.13
C PRO A 456 7.72 1.46 28.45
N ILE A 457 6.56 2.09 28.23
CA ILE A 457 5.25 1.49 28.58
C ILE A 457 5.00 0.16 27.87
N TYR A 458 5.45 0.04 26.62
CA TYR A 458 5.30 -1.18 25.81
C TYR A 458 6.24 -2.32 26.26
N GLU A 459 7.22 -2.05 27.13
CA GLU A 459 8.12 -3.04 27.73
C GLU A 459 7.73 -3.43 29.15
N LYS A 460 7.00 -2.54 29.85
CA LYS A 460 6.60 -2.80 31.25
C LYS A 460 5.85 -4.11 31.43
N GLY A 461 4.96 -4.45 30.47
CA GLY A 461 4.18 -5.68 30.51
C GLY A 461 4.99 -6.99 30.48
N LYS A 462 6.27 -6.92 30.06
CA LYS A 462 7.18 -8.07 30.00
C LYS A 462 7.98 -8.29 31.29
N ILE A 463 7.95 -7.31 32.23
CA ILE A 463 8.71 -7.41 33.46
C ILE A 463 8.07 -8.45 34.36
N LEU A 464 8.89 -9.34 34.86
CA LEU A 464 8.49 -10.39 35.79
C LEU A 464 8.86 -10.00 37.23
N VAL A 465 8.11 -10.53 38.17
CA VAL A 465 8.40 -10.47 39.61
C VAL A 465 8.47 -11.89 40.13
N LEU A 466 9.41 -12.10 41.05
CA LEU A 466 9.49 -13.31 41.88
C LEU A 466 8.79 -13.04 43.18
N GLU A 467 7.79 -13.83 43.51
CA GLU A 467 6.99 -13.69 44.72
C GLU A 467 7.16 -14.91 45.62
N SER A 468 7.22 -14.70 46.92
CA SER A 468 7.14 -15.77 47.92
C SER A 468 6.21 -15.31 49.05
N GLU A 469 5.26 -16.15 49.44
CA GLU A 469 4.28 -15.90 50.52
C GLU A 469 3.57 -14.54 50.42
N GLY A 470 3.15 -14.17 49.19
CA GLY A 470 2.44 -12.90 48.94
C GLY A 470 3.33 -11.66 49.01
N LYS A 471 4.64 -11.80 49.02
CA LYS A 471 5.62 -10.70 49.02
C LYS A 471 6.52 -10.80 47.81
N ILE A 472 6.71 -9.66 47.14
CA ILE A 472 7.70 -9.61 46.05
C ILE A 472 9.09 -9.74 46.65
N VAL A 473 9.83 -10.73 46.19
CA VAL A 473 11.24 -10.98 46.55
C VAL A 473 12.16 -10.19 45.64
N TRP A 474 11.85 -10.20 44.36
CA TRP A 474 12.69 -9.61 43.31
C TRP A 474 11.87 -9.09 42.13
N VAL A 475 12.14 -7.87 41.70
CA VAL A 475 11.76 -7.45 40.36
C VAL A 475 12.84 -7.97 39.42
N CYS A 476 12.55 -9.06 38.72
CA CYS A 476 13.54 -9.91 38.03
C CYS A 476 14.44 -9.10 37.07
N GLY A 477 15.76 -9.29 37.26
CA GLY A 477 16.76 -8.56 36.49
C GLY A 477 16.89 -7.07 36.77
N LEU A 478 16.15 -6.51 37.75
CA LEU A 478 16.14 -5.07 38.05
C LEU A 478 16.52 -4.77 39.49
N ARG A 479 15.80 -5.28 40.50
CA ARG A 479 16.08 -4.93 41.88
C ARG A 479 15.50 -5.94 42.87
N LEU A 480 16.34 -6.33 43.87
CA LEU A 480 15.96 -7.15 45.01
C LEU A 480 15.11 -6.32 45.99
N ASP A 481 14.23 -6.98 46.73
CA ASP A 481 13.56 -6.42 47.88
C ASP A 481 14.47 -6.48 49.13
N ASP A 482 14.58 -5.36 49.87
CA ASP A 482 15.47 -5.19 51.03
C ASP A 482 15.18 -6.19 52.16
N ARG A 483 13.95 -6.69 52.26
CA ARG A 483 13.53 -7.67 53.28
C ARG A 483 14.19 -9.03 53.11
N PHE A 484 14.61 -9.38 51.89
CA PHE A 484 15.20 -10.66 51.54
C PHE A 484 16.71 -10.61 51.30
N LYS A 485 17.36 -9.50 51.65
CA LYS A 485 18.81 -9.38 51.56
C LYS A 485 19.52 -10.31 52.55
N ILE A 486 20.69 -10.78 52.19
CA ILE A 486 21.57 -11.53 53.08
C ILE A 486 22.03 -10.65 54.23
N THR A 487 21.99 -11.19 55.43
CA THR A 487 22.50 -10.59 56.67
C THR A 487 23.50 -11.53 57.36
N ASP A 488 24.13 -11.07 58.46
CA ASP A 488 25.02 -11.92 59.24
C ASP A 488 24.29 -13.11 59.89
N SER A 489 22.98 -13.01 60.10
CA SER A 489 22.13 -14.07 60.66
C SER A 489 21.63 -15.08 59.65
N THR A 490 21.78 -14.83 58.37
CA THR A 490 21.32 -15.72 57.30
C THR A 490 22.06 -17.05 57.34
N LYS A 491 21.33 -18.17 57.42
CA LYS A 491 21.88 -19.53 57.48
C LYS A 491 21.91 -20.20 56.09
N LYS A 492 20.84 -19.98 55.30
CA LYS A 492 20.72 -20.54 53.96
C LYS A 492 20.69 -19.42 52.92
N ILE A 493 21.54 -19.51 51.92
CA ILE A 493 21.64 -18.51 50.88
C ILE A 493 21.17 -19.16 49.55
N LEU A 494 20.26 -18.48 48.86
CA LEU A 494 19.83 -18.86 47.54
C LEU A 494 20.33 -17.84 46.52
N LYS A 495 21.09 -18.27 45.53
CA LYS A 495 21.44 -17.50 44.34
C LYS A 495 20.28 -17.60 43.36
N ILE A 496 19.80 -16.46 42.86
CA ILE A 496 18.75 -16.35 41.83
C ILE A 496 19.30 -15.62 40.61
N GLU A 497 18.97 -16.11 39.43
CA GLU A 497 19.44 -15.57 38.16
C GLU A 497 18.29 -15.45 37.16
N PHE A 498 18.25 -14.34 36.42
CA PHE A 498 17.28 -14.10 35.36
C PHE A 498 17.97 -13.59 34.10
N HIS A 499 17.95 -14.38 33.03
CA HIS A 499 18.60 -14.08 31.77
C HIS A 499 17.56 -14.01 30.64
N PRO A 500 17.24 -12.80 30.12
CA PRO A 500 16.42 -12.67 28.93
C PRO A 500 17.17 -13.27 27.73
N LYS A 501 16.48 -14.10 26.94
CA LYS A 501 17.02 -14.63 25.69
C LYS A 501 16.84 -13.60 24.58
N GLN A 502 17.91 -13.23 23.90
CA GLN A 502 17.81 -12.49 22.65
C GLN A 502 17.26 -13.42 21.57
N LYS A 503 16.19 -13.02 20.88
CA LYS A 503 15.76 -13.75 19.68
C LYS A 503 16.90 -13.69 18.66
N THR A 504 17.55 -14.84 18.45
CA THR A 504 18.53 -15.00 17.36
C THR A 504 17.76 -14.76 16.04
N GLN A 505 18.18 -13.77 15.28
CA GLN A 505 17.69 -13.56 13.91
C GLN A 505 18.11 -14.80 13.09
N THR A 506 17.13 -15.65 12.76
CA THR A 506 17.25 -16.65 11.69
C THR A 506 16.70 -16.08 10.39
#